data_f5db6ed3c3b810320ac8d49dc8b7c426
#
_entry.id   f5db6ed3c3b810320ac8d49dc8b7c426
#
_cell.length_a   1.000
_cell.length_b   1.000
_cell.length_c   1.000
_cell.angle_alpha   90.00
_cell.angle_beta   90.00
_cell.angle_gamma   90.00
#
_symmetry.space_group_name_H-M   'P 1'
#
loop_
_entity.id
_entity.type
_entity.pdbx_description
1 polymer ?
#
loop_
_entity_poly.entity_id
_entity_poly.type
_entity_poly.pdbx_seq_one_letter_code
_entity_poly.pdbx_strand_id
1 'polypeptide(L)'
;MGRAIDLFVTYRFIKLLVTPFEKTEAYKLGIIDEKGQRILPPRNPKTGVQVKKPEPLRTSEEKSAYTILHKLVFNIKKIFGKVPGLRTKLGTYAAALFLLKDTFKESVDDPDVFEKEFMKYLKEQGYEIDDSISEEVIGFGEVLPKGEYVLVNDILNKEEEELTAKKGDKVIAFEDGAPIDSILGVEIFSVVHEKSKEVIYVSLEDIKE
;
A
#
# COMPACT_ATOMS: atom_id res chain seq x y z
N MET A 1 11.95 23.05 11.66
CA MET A 1 11.18 21.95 12.32
C MET A 1 11.00 20.72 11.43
N GLY A 2 11.11 20.83 10.10
CA GLY A 2 10.91 19.71 9.15
C GLY A 2 11.78 18.47 9.43
N ARG A 3 13.10 18.61 9.48
CA ARG A 3 14.04 17.47 9.61
C ARG A 3 13.80 16.50 10.78
N ALA A 4 13.26 16.97 11.91
CA ALA A 4 12.98 16.10 13.05
C ALA A 4 11.71 15.27 12.84
N ILE A 5 10.72 15.81 12.12
CA ILE A 5 9.47 15.12 11.77
C ILE A 5 9.77 14.06 10.71
N ASP A 6 10.57 14.39 9.69
CA ASP A 6 11.05 13.48 8.65
C ASP A 6 11.72 12.24 9.24
N LEU A 7 12.69 12.46 10.10
CA LEU A 7 13.44 11.39 10.75
C LEU A 7 12.52 10.49 11.58
N PHE A 8 11.54 11.06 12.24
CA PHE A 8 10.60 10.31 13.07
C PHE A 8 9.64 9.46 12.24
N VAL A 9 9.05 10.02 11.17
CA VAL A 9 8.14 9.28 10.28
C VAL A 9 8.88 8.19 9.55
N THR A 10 10.07 8.50 9.00
CA THR A 10 10.93 7.54 8.31
C THR A 10 11.37 6.41 9.24
N TYR A 11 11.81 6.74 10.46
CA TYR A 11 12.16 5.74 11.46
C TYR A 11 10.99 4.81 11.80
N ARG A 12 9.79 5.37 11.98
CA ARG A 12 8.59 4.56 12.24
C ARG A 12 8.22 3.67 11.06
N PHE A 13 8.35 4.17 9.83
CA PHE A 13 8.13 3.39 8.62
C PHE A 13 9.05 2.18 8.57
N ILE A 14 10.37 2.38 8.68
CA ILE A 14 11.36 1.29 8.67
C ILE A 14 11.08 0.31 9.80
N LYS A 15 10.89 0.83 11.02
CA LYS A 15 10.62 -0.01 12.19
C LYS A 15 9.39 -0.89 11.99
N LEU A 16 8.30 -0.35 11.45
CA LEU A 16 7.09 -1.11 11.16
C LEU A 16 7.32 -2.14 10.04
N LEU A 17 8.09 -1.76 9.02
CA LEU A 17 8.39 -2.64 7.89
C LEU A 17 9.13 -3.91 8.34
N VAL A 18 10.14 -3.78 9.22
CA VAL A 18 10.95 -4.91 9.71
C VAL A 18 10.36 -5.64 10.91
N THR A 19 9.44 -5.02 11.66
CA THR A 19 8.85 -5.63 12.86
C THR A 19 7.80 -6.67 12.50
N PRO A 20 7.91 -7.95 12.91
CA PRO A 20 6.86 -8.94 12.73
C PRO A 20 5.52 -8.47 13.31
N PHE A 21 4.40 -8.89 12.70
CA PHE A 21 3.07 -8.45 13.14
C PHE A 21 2.83 -8.72 14.62
N GLU A 22 3.22 -9.90 15.12
CA GLU A 22 3.03 -10.36 16.49
C GLU A 22 3.80 -9.51 17.52
N LYS A 23 4.81 -8.78 17.09
CA LYS A 23 5.60 -7.88 17.95
C LYS A 23 5.10 -6.45 17.96
N THR A 24 4.07 -6.13 17.16
CA THR A 24 3.50 -4.78 17.11
C THR A 24 2.52 -4.53 18.27
N GLU A 25 2.36 -3.26 18.66
CA GLU A 25 1.37 -2.88 19.66
C GLU A 25 -0.06 -3.16 19.16
N ALA A 26 -0.31 -3.00 17.84
CA ALA A 26 -1.60 -3.34 17.25
C ALA A 26 -1.99 -4.81 17.46
N TYR A 27 -1.04 -5.73 17.39
CA TYR A 27 -1.27 -7.14 17.68
C TYR A 27 -1.52 -7.39 19.17
N LYS A 28 -0.69 -6.81 20.04
CA LYS A 28 -0.82 -6.96 21.51
C LYS A 28 -2.17 -6.44 22.03
N LEU A 29 -2.70 -5.40 21.43
CA LEU A 29 -4.01 -4.83 21.75
C LEU A 29 -5.18 -5.58 21.09
N GLY A 30 -4.92 -6.66 20.35
CA GLY A 30 -5.96 -7.42 19.66
C GLY A 30 -6.62 -6.67 18.49
N ILE A 31 -5.94 -5.69 17.92
CA ILE A 31 -6.44 -4.91 16.79
C ILE A 31 -6.26 -5.69 15.48
N ILE A 32 -5.12 -6.38 15.33
CA ILE A 32 -4.78 -7.21 14.16
C ILE A 32 -4.43 -8.65 14.60
N ASP A 33 -4.54 -9.57 13.66
CA ASP A 33 -4.08 -10.95 13.81
C ASP A 33 -2.60 -11.12 13.41
N GLU A 34 -2.10 -12.35 13.48
CA GLU A 34 -0.73 -12.74 13.10
C GLU A 34 -0.39 -12.47 11.62
N LYS A 35 -1.41 -12.28 10.78
CA LYS A 35 -1.29 -11.97 9.35
C LYS A 35 -1.44 -10.47 9.08
N GLY A 36 -1.55 -9.65 10.12
CA GLY A 36 -1.74 -8.21 10.00
C GLY A 36 -3.13 -7.79 9.54
N GLN A 37 -4.14 -8.69 9.62
CA GLN A 37 -5.52 -8.38 9.28
C GLN A 37 -6.27 -7.86 10.51
N ARG A 38 -7.17 -6.91 10.30
CA ARG A 38 -8.05 -6.41 11.36
C ARG A 38 -8.92 -7.56 11.90
N ILE A 39 -8.91 -7.71 13.20
CA ILE A 39 -9.75 -8.72 13.88
C ILE A 39 -11.21 -8.28 13.80
N LEU A 40 -12.04 -9.16 13.24
CA LEU A 40 -13.48 -8.94 13.17
C LEU A 40 -14.15 -9.38 14.49
N PRO A 41 -15.22 -8.70 14.91
CA PRO A 41 -16.01 -9.14 16.05
C PRO A 41 -16.53 -10.58 15.85
N PRO A 42 -16.78 -11.31 16.93
CA PRO A 42 -17.38 -12.64 16.85
C PRO A 42 -18.74 -12.56 16.13
N ARG A 43 -19.15 -13.67 15.55
CA ARG A 43 -20.49 -13.80 14.94
C ARG A 43 -21.56 -13.37 15.92
N ASN A 44 -22.56 -12.64 15.44
CA ASN A 44 -23.68 -12.27 16.27
C ASN A 44 -24.37 -13.54 16.83
N PRO A 45 -24.41 -13.74 18.15
CA PRO A 45 -24.91 -14.98 18.75
C PRO A 45 -26.40 -15.20 18.48
N LYS A 46 -27.16 -14.16 18.19
CA LYS A 46 -28.61 -14.24 17.93
C LYS A 46 -28.95 -14.55 16.46
N THR A 47 -28.15 -14.06 15.52
CA THR A 47 -28.44 -14.18 14.09
C THR A 47 -27.49 -15.12 13.36
N GLY A 48 -26.38 -15.52 13.96
CA GLY A 48 -25.32 -16.33 13.35
C GLY A 48 -24.53 -15.57 12.26
N VAL A 49 -24.85 -14.30 11.99
CA VAL A 49 -24.26 -13.49 10.92
C VAL A 49 -22.91 -12.97 11.38
N GLN A 50 -21.90 -13.12 10.51
CA GLN A 50 -20.58 -12.53 10.71
C GLN A 50 -20.66 -11.01 10.58
N VAL A 51 -20.10 -10.30 11.55
CA VAL A 51 -19.92 -8.86 11.44
C VAL A 51 -18.82 -8.59 10.39
N LYS A 52 -19.16 -7.80 9.36
CA LYS A 52 -18.26 -7.55 8.23
C LYS A 52 -17.24 -6.43 8.49
N LYS A 53 -17.47 -5.61 9.51
CA LYS A 53 -16.58 -4.48 9.83
C LYS A 53 -15.89 -4.69 11.17
N PRO A 54 -14.60 -4.35 11.30
CA PRO A 54 -13.92 -4.39 12.59
C PRO A 54 -14.51 -3.34 13.54
N GLU A 55 -14.35 -3.56 14.84
CA GLU A 55 -14.76 -2.56 15.82
C GLU A 55 -13.95 -1.27 15.67
N PRO A 56 -14.58 -0.10 15.87
CA PRO A 56 -13.87 1.17 15.86
C PRO A 56 -12.85 1.24 17.02
N LEU A 57 -11.72 1.87 16.76
CA LEU A 57 -10.71 2.13 17.79
C LEU A 57 -11.23 3.17 18.78
N ARG A 58 -11.31 2.80 20.06
CA ARG A 58 -11.96 3.61 21.09
C ARG A 58 -10.96 4.41 21.92
N THR A 59 -9.87 3.76 22.34
CA THR A 59 -8.87 4.38 23.22
C THR A 59 -7.80 5.14 22.45
N SER A 60 -7.14 6.07 23.11
CA SER A 60 -5.99 6.79 22.55
C SER A 60 -4.84 5.83 22.22
N GLU A 61 -4.67 4.80 23.03
CA GLU A 61 -3.67 3.76 22.86
C GLU A 61 -3.93 2.94 21.59
N GLU A 62 -5.17 2.47 21.38
CA GLU A 62 -5.56 1.77 20.15
C GLU A 62 -5.35 2.64 18.89
N LYS A 63 -5.76 3.93 18.95
CA LYS A 63 -5.59 4.87 17.84
C LYS A 63 -4.11 5.12 17.52
N SER A 64 -3.25 5.19 18.52
CA SER A 64 -1.80 5.37 18.33
C SER A 64 -1.11 4.11 17.81
N ALA A 65 -1.61 2.93 18.19
CA ALA A 65 -1.10 1.64 17.73
C ALA A 65 -1.52 1.27 16.30
N TYR A 66 -2.55 1.94 15.75
CA TYR A 66 -3.07 1.65 14.41
C TYR A 66 -3.43 2.91 13.63
N THR A 67 -2.42 3.74 13.34
CA THR A 67 -2.52 4.98 12.55
C THR A 67 -2.56 4.68 11.04
N ILE A 68 -2.76 5.71 10.21
CA ILE A 68 -2.66 5.61 8.75
C ILE A 68 -1.33 4.99 8.32
N LEU A 69 -0.21 5.42 8.91
CA LEU A 69 1.11 4.84 8.64
C LEU A 69 1.13 3.32 8.91
N HIS A 70 0.57 2.87 10.04
CA HIS A 70 0.49 1.44 10.36
C HIS A 70 -0.33 0.68 9.32
N LYS A 71 -1.49 1.21 8.92
CA LYS A 71 -2.36 0.60 7.90
C LYS A 71 -1.63 0.41 6.58
N LEU A 72 -0.99 1.46 6.08
CA LEU A 72 -0.26 1.43 4.81
C LEU A 72 0.92 0.44 4.86
N VAL A 73 1.77 0.53 5.89
CA VAL A 73 2.92 -0.38 6.02
C VAL A 73 2.48 -1.83 6.22
N PHE A 74 1.46 -2.10 7.01
CA PHE A 74 0.95 -3.45 7.20
C PHE A 74 0.36 -4.02 5.90
N ASN A 75 -0.28 -3.18 5.10
CA ASN A 75 -0.77 -3.59 3.78
C ASN A 75 0.38 -3.88 2.82
N ILE A 76 1.41 -3.03 2.77
CA ILE A 76 2.64 -3.30 2.01
C ILE A 76 3.21 -4.68 2.40
N LYS A 77 3.35 -4.96 3.68
CA LYS A 77 3.86 -6.27 4.17
C LYS A 77 2.97 -7.45 3.76
N LYS A 78 1.65 -7.29 3.78
CA LYS A 78 0.72 -8.36 3.34
C LYS A 78 0.85 -8.67 1.85
N ILE A 79 1.02 -7.65 1.04
CA ILE A 79 1.22 -7.80 -0.39
C ILE A 79 2.56 -8.51 -0.65
N PHE A 80 3.62 -8.15 0.08
CA PHE A 80 4.96 -8.73 -0.06
C PHE A 80 4.96 -10.25 0.00
N GLY A 81 4.17 -10.84 0.87
CA GLY A 81 4.07 -12.29 1.01
C GLY A 81 3.31 -13.01 -0.11
N LYS A 82 2.52 -12.30 -0.92
CA LYS A 82 1.57 -12.90 -1.86
C LYS A 82 2.02 -12.90 -3.31
N VAL A 83 2.84 -11.94 -3.72
CA VAL A 83 3.17 -11.71 -5.13
C VAL A 83 4.43 -12.48 -5.54
N PRO A 84 4.39 -13.36 -6.54
CA PRO A 84 5.56 -14.05 -7.05
C PRO A 84 6.37 -13.16 -7.99
N GLY A 85 7.70 -13.23 -7.91
CA GLY A 85 8.60 -12.49 -8.79
C GLY A 85 8.88 -11.04 -8.35
N LEU A 86 10.12 -10.57 -8.56
CA LEU A 86 10.54 -9.23 -8.12
C LEU A 86 9.89 -8.12 -8.96
N ARG A 87 9.82 -8.28 -10.27
CA ARG A 87 9.32 -7.26 -11.19
C ARG A 87 7.84 -6.95 -10.96
N THR A 88 7.00 -7.98 -10.86
CA THR A 88 5.57 -7.82 -10.53
C THR A 88 5.37 -7.22 -9.13
N LYS A 89 6.27 -7.54 -8.18
CA LYS A 89 6.29 -6.94 -6.86
C LYS A 89 6.57 -5.44 -6.91
N LEU A 90 7.53 -5.01 -7.73
CA LEU A 90 7.89 -3.59 -7.84
C LEU A 90 6.71 -2.74 -8.27
N GLY A 91 5.92 -3.16 -9.27
CA GLY A 91 4.71 -2.44 -9.69
C GLY A 91 3.72 -2.23 -8.55
N THR A 92 3.37 -3.32 -7.85
CA THR A 92 2.45 -3.24 -6.70
C THR A 92 3.00 -2.39 -5.56
N TYR A 93 4.33 -2.39 -5.35
CA TYR A 93 4.94 -1.53 -4.33
C TYR A 93 5.01 -0.08 -4.74
N ALA A 94 5.24 0.20 -6.01
CA ALA A 94 5.27 1.54 -6.52
C ALA A 94 3.97 2.27 -6.19
N ALA A 95 2.82 1.66 -6.46
CA ALA A 95 1.51 2.22 -6.08
C ALA A 95 1.37 2.42 -4.56
N ALA A 96 1.83 1.46 -3.74
CA ALA A 96 1.78 1.58 -2.29
C ALA A 96 2.71 2.67 -1.74
N LEU A 97 3.92 2.79 -2.30
CA LEU A 97 4.87 3.84 -1.94
C LEU A 97 4.39 5.21 -2.39
N PHE A 98 3.73 5.29 -3.56
CA PHE A 98 3.08 6.51 -3.99
C PHE A 98 2.03 7.00 -2.99
N LEU A 99 1.18 6.11 -2.48
CA LEU A 99 0.21 6.44 -1.43
C LEU A 99 0.88 6.96 -0.15
N LEU A 100 2.00 6.36 0.25
CA LEU A 100 2.80 6.86 1.38
C LEU A 100 3.35 8.25 1.09
N LYS A 101 4.00 8.43 -0.07
CA LYS A 101 4.56 9.70 -0.51
C LYS A 101 3.48 10.79 -0.53
N ASP A 102 2.33 10.55 -1.16
CA ASP A 102 1.22 11.51 -1.22
C ASP A 102 0.61 11.81 0.17
N THR A 103 0.47 10.78 1.02
CA THR A 103 -0.11 10.95 2.37
C THR A 103 0.78 11.81 3.27
N PHE A 104 2.09 11.71 3.14
CA PHE A 104 3.06 12.38 4.03
C PHE A 104 3.85 13.52 3.37
N LYS A 105 3.51 13.93 2.13
CA LYS A 105 4.21 14.97 1.38
C LYS A 105 4.38 16.30 2.11
N GLU A 106 3.41 16.66 3.00
CA GLU A 106 3.48 17.87 3.81
C GLU A 106 4.23 17.67 5.14
N SER A 107 4.52 16.42 5.49
CA SER A 107 5.13 16.05 6.77
C SER A 107 6.61 15.70 6.65
N VAL A 108 7.12 15.52 5.43
CA VAL A 108 8.51 15.16 5.14
C VAL A 108 9.12 16.16 4.15
N ASP A 109 10.39 16.54 4.37
CA ASP A 109 11.11 17.48 3.49
C ASP A 109 11.55 16.80 2.18
N ASP A 110 11.85 15.49 2.22
CA ASP A 110 12.23 14.67 1.07
C ASP A 110 11.23 13.50 0.93
N PRO A 111 10.19 13.62 0.09
CA PRO A 111 9.23 12.54 -0.13
C PRO A 111 9.85 11.25 -0.67
N ASP A 112 10.99 11.33 -1.35
CA ASP A 112 11.69 10.16 -1.92
C ASP A 112 12.42 9.33 -0.86
N VAL A 113 12.44 9.79 0.39
CA VAL A 113 13.00 9.03 1.51
C VAL A 113 12.35 7.65 1.66
N PHE A 114 11.06 7.52 1.38
CA PHE A 114 10.36 6.24 1.46
C PHE A 114 10.86 5.25 0.41
N GLU A 115 11.13 5.72 -0.82
CA GLU A 115 11.71 4.89 -1.88
C GLU A 115 13.13 4.44 -1.51
N LYS A 116 13.98 5.37 -1.10
CA LYS A 116 15.37 5.10 -0.70
C LYS A 116 15.45 4.05 0.41
N GLU A 117 14.63 4.21 1.45
CA GLU A 117 14.63 3.27 2.58
C GLU A 117 13.99 1.92 2.22
N PHE A 118 13.00 1.91 1.32
CA PHE A 118 12.44 0.68 0.81
C PHE A 118 13.45 -0.10 -0.05
N MET A 119 14.19 0.57 -0.94
CA MET A 119 15.25 -0.04 -1.72
C MET A 119 16.34 -0.64 -0.84
N LYS A 120 16.76 0.09 0.20
CA LYS A 120 17.70 -0.42 1.19
C LYS A 120 17.17 -1.67 1.89
N TYR A 121 15.90 -1.65 2.31
CA TYR A 121 15.25 -2.82 2.90
C TYR A 121 15.25 -4.02 1.97
N LEU A 122 14.93 -3.85 0.68
CA LEU A 122 14.95 -4.93 -0.29
C LEU A 122 16.34 -5.55 -0.45
N LYS A 123 17.40 -4.72 -0.51
CA LYS A 123 18.81 -5.17 -0.54
C LYS A 123 19.16 -5.99 0.72
N GLU A 124 18.74 -5.54 1.89
CA GLU A 124 18.94 -6.26 3.16
C GLU A 124 18.19 -7.61 3.22
N GLN A 125 17.08 -7.75 2.49
CA GLN A 125 16.35 -9.01 2.36
C GLN A 125 16.94 -9.95 1.28
N GLY A 126 18.08 -9.57 0.67
CA GLY A 126 18.79 -10.40 -0.31
C GLY A 126 18.23 -10.33 -1.72
N TYR A 127 17.41 -9.33 -2.03
CA TYR A 127 17.01 -9.07 -3.41
C TYR A 127 18.15 -8.35 -4.15
N GLU A 128 18.59 -8.93 -5.27
CA GLU A 128 19.48 -8.25 -6.20
C GLU A 128 18.69 -7.15 -6.91
N ILE A 129 18.96 -5.92 -6.55
CA ILE A 129 18.36 -4.74 -7.15
C ILE A 129 19.48 -3.97 -7.80
N ASP A 130 19.41 -3.86 -9.12
CA ASP A 130 20.33 -3.03 -9.87
C ASP A 130 20.00 -1.55 -9.55
N ASP A 131 21.03 -0.77 -9.24
CA ASP A 131 20.86 0.66 -8.96
C ASP A 131 20.33 1.43 -10.20
N SER A 132 20.41 0.84 -11.39
CA SER A 132 19.79 1.36 -12.62
C SER A 132 18.25 1.32 -12.58
N ILE A 133 17.63 0.52 -11.72
CA ILE A 133 16.15 0.46 -11.61
C ILE A 133 15.56 1.82 -11.18
N SER A 134 16.31 2.63 -10.45
CA SER A 134 15.89 4.00 -10.09
C SER A 134 16.14 5.02 -11.21
N GLU A 135 16.93 4.70 -12.22
CA GLU A 135 17.33 5.60 -13.31
C GLU A 135 16.68 5.24 -14.66
N GLU A 136 16.34 3.97 -14.89
CA GLU A 136 15.57 3.55 -16.05
C GLU A 136 14.08 3.56 -15.73
N VAL A 137 13.39 4.56 -16.22
CA VAL A 137 11.91 4.63 -16.18
C VAL A 137 11.36 3.52 -17.07
N ILE A 138 10.79 2.48 -16.48
CA ILE A 138 10.12 1.40 -17.20
C ILE A 138 8.78 1.96 -17.69
N GLY A 139 8.62 2.09 -19.01
CA GLY A 139 7.38 2.58 -19.60
C GLY A 139 7.31 4.10 -19.80
N PHE A 140 8.44 4.80 -19.98
CA PHE A 140 8.46 6.25 -20.14
C PHE A 140 7.56 6.72 -21.29
N GLY A 141 6.50 7.42 -20.93
CA GLY A 141 5.56 7.98 -21.87
C GLY A 141 4.47 7.01 -22.35
N GLU A 142 4.30 5.86 -21.68
CA GLU A 142 3.13 5.03 -21.95
C GLU A 142 1.87 5.76 -21.51
N VAL A 143 0.85 5.67 -22.33
CA VAL A 143 -0.48 6.22 -22.03
C VAL A 143 -1.36 5.03 -21.70
N LEU A 144 -2.04 5.09 -20.55
CA LEU A 144 -3.08 4.11 -20.26
C LEU A 144 -4.32 4.45 -21.12
N PRO A 145 -4.67 3.61 -22.12
CA PRO A 145 -5.82 3.88 -22.96
C PRO A 145 -7.11 3.92 -22.14
N LYS A 146 -8.08 4.68 -22.60
CA LYS A 146 -9.45 4.62 -22.09
C LYS A 146 -9.99 3.20 -22.25
N GLY A 147 -10.51 2.61 -21.16
CA GLY A 147 -11.02 1.24 -21.21
C GLY A 147 -11.42 0.67 -19.86
N GLU A 148 -11.91 -0.56 -19.91
CA GLU A 148 -12.13 -1.39 -18.75
C GLU A 148 -10.98 -2.37 -18.60
N TYR A 149 -10.47 -2.50 -17.39
CA TYR A 149 -9.36 -3.38 -17.06
C TYR A 149 -9.73 -4.26 -15.87
N VAL A 150 -9.02 -5.37 -15.71
CA VAL A 150 -9.15 -6.28 -14.58
C VAL A 150 -7.87 -6.25 -13.76
N LEU A 151 -7.99 -6.11 -12.45
CA LEU A 151 -6.84 -6.16 -11.55
C LEU A 151 -6.23 -7.56 -11.51
N VAL A 152 -4.93 -7.64 -11.71
CA VAL A 152 -4.16 -8.89 -11.58
C VAL A 152 -3.55 -9.05 -10.20
N ASN A 153 -3.51 -8.00 -9.41
CA ASN A 153 -3.03 -7.95 -8.02
C ASN A 153 -4.07 -7.29 -7.10
N ASP A 154 -3.92 -7.50 -5.79
CA ASP A 154 -4.65 -6.71 -4.78
C ASP A 154 -4.02 -5.31 -4.71
N ILE A 155 -4.84 -4.25 -4.75
CA ILE A 155 -4.39 -2.86 -4.74
C ILE A 155 -4.77 -2.19 -3.41
N LEU A 156 -3.87 -1.35 -2.90
CA LEU A 156 -4.12 -0.53 -1.72
C LEU A 156 -5.04 0.64 -2.05
N ASN A 157 -5.95 0.94 -1.12
CA ASN A 157 -6.71 2.18 -1.14
C ASN A 157 -6.39 3.02 0.10
N LYS A 158 -6.47 4.36 -0.07
CA LYS A 158 -6.12 5.36 0.94
C LYS A 158 -7.10 5.37 2.13
N GLU A 159 -8.37 5.10 1.88
CA GLU A 159 -9.45 5.43 2.82
C GLU A 159 -9.97 4.25 3.65
N GLU A 160 -9.73 3.03 3.26
CA GLU A 160 -10.31 1.87 3.94
C GLU A 160 -9.30 1.02 4.72
N GLU A 161 -9.77 0.47 5.84
CA GLU A 161 -9.01 -0.46 6.68
C GLU A 161 -8.78 -1.82 6.01
N GLU A 162 -9.55 -2.13 4.95
CA GLU A 162 -9.45 -3.34 4.14
C GLU A 162 -9.00 -3.01 2.72
N LEU A 163 -8.34 -3.97 2.06
CA LEU A 163 -8.05 -3.93 0.63
C LEU A 163 -9.37 -3.91 -0.14
N THR A 164 -9.80 -2.75 -0.58
CA THR A 164 -11.08 -2.59 -1.27
C THR A 164 -11.02 -3.03 -2.71
N ALA A 165 -9.87 -2.92 -3.34
CA ALA A 165 -9.63 -3.34 -4.70
C ALA A 165 -8.80 -4.65 -4.71
N LYS A 166 -9.43 -5.75 -5.10
CA LYS A 166 -8.86 -7.09 -5.08
C LYS A 166 -8.57 -7.58 -6.49
N LYS A 167 -7.63 -8.49 -6.58
CA LYS A 167 -7.39 -9.25 -7.81
C LYS A 167 -8.71 -9.79 -8.37
N GLY A 168 -8.95 -9.52 -9.66
CA GLY A 168 -10.18 -9.88 -10.36
C GLY A 168 -11.26 -8.81 -10.34
N ASP A 169 -11.10 -7.73 -9.60
CA ASP A 169 -12.01 -6.60 -9.65
C ASP A 169 -11.79 -5.78 -10.93
N LYS A 170 -12.85 -5.13 -11.40
CA LYS A 170 -12.80 -4.25 -12.56
C LYS A 170 -12.46 -2.83 -12.17
N VAL A 171 -11.67 -2.19 -13.02
CA VAL A 171 -11.31 -0.78 -12.94
C VAL A 171 -11.51 -0.11 -14.30
N ILE A 172 -11.76 1.18 -14.29
CA ILE A 172 -12.13 1.95 -15.49
C ILE A 172 -11.19 3.15 -15.62
N ALA A 173 -10.53 3.25 -16.77
CA ALA A 173 -9.90 4.48 -17.22
C ALA A 173 -10.93 5.23 -18.09
N PHE A 174 -11.41 6.38 -17.62
CA PHE A 174 -12.46 7.14 -18.33
C PHE A 174 -11.94 7.91 -19.55
N GLU A 175 -10.65 8.15 -19.59
CA GLU A 175 -9.96 8.85 -20.67
C GLU A 175 -8.56 8.25 -20.84
N ASP A 176 -7.88 8.56 -21.95
CA ASP A 176 -6.48 8.21 -22.14
C ASP A 176 -5.65 8.98 -21.11
N GLY A 177 -5.01 8.26 -20.21
CA GLY A 177 -4.30 8.83 -19.06
C GLY A 177 -2.80 8.79 -19.20
N ALA A 178 -2.14 9.96 -19.06
CA ALA A 178 -0.71 10.00 -18.78
C ALA A 178 -0.42 9.53 -17.34
N PRO A 179 0.77 9.01 -17.07
CA PRO A 179 1.15 8.66 -15.70
C PRO A 179 1.11 9.91 -14.81
N ILE A 180 0.63 9.74 -13.58
CA ILE A 180 0.52 10.82 -12.59
C ILE A 180 1.80 11.00 -11.78
N ASP A 181 2.61 9.95 -11.67
CA ASP A 181 3.93 9.94 -11.01
C ASP A 181 4.73 8.72 -11.49
N SER A 182 5.99 8.65 -11.10
CA SER A 182 6.86 7.49 -11.28
C SER A 182 7.55 7.16 -9.95
N ILE A 183 7.47 5.90 -9.54
CA ILE A 183 8.03 5.39 -8.30
C ILE A 183 8.88 4.18 -8.60
N LEU A 184 10.16 4.21 -8.21
CA LEU A 184 11.12 3.14 -8.52
C LEU A 184 11.19 2.82 -10.03
N GLY A 185 11.07 3.85 -10.88
CA GLY A 185 11.03 3.69 -12.33
C GLY A 185 9.74 3.06 -12.89
N VAL A 186 8.70 2.89 -12.08
CA VAL A 186 7.39 2.38 -12.50
C VAL A 186 6.38 3.52 -12.57
N GLU A 187 5.74 3.67 -13.72
CA GLU A 187 4.70 4.68 -13.93
C GLU A 187 3.40 4.32 -13.20
N ILE A 188 2.80 5.32 -12.56
CA ILE A 188 1.58 5.20 -11.78
C ILE A 188 0.43 5.91 -12.49
N PHE A 189 -0.68 5.23 -12.62
CA PHE A 189 -1.90 5.73 -13.24
C PHE A 189 -3.05 5.76 -12.23
N SER A 190 -3.98 6.68 -12.44
CA SER A 190 -5.23 6.74 -11.69
C SER A 190 -6.35 6.06 -12.47
N VAL A 191 -7.08 5.17 -11.82
CA VAL A 191 -8.26 4.50 -12.38
C VAL A 191 -9.38 4.47 -11.35
N VAL A 192 -10.62 4.27 -11.79
CA VAL A 192 -11.77 4.16 -10.89
C VAL A 192 -12.13 2.71 -10.68
N HIS A 193 -12.16 2.27 -9.44
CA HIS A 193 -12.63 0.94 -9.07
C HIS A 193 -14.14 0.82 -9.27
N GLU A 194 -14.60 -0.16 -10.06
CA GLU A 194 -16.01 -0.25 -10.47
C GLU A 194 -16.96 -0.43 -9.28
N LYS A 195 -16.59 -1.20 -8.27
CA LYS A 195 -17.47 -1.52 -7.14
C LYS A 195 -17.57 -0.39 -6.12
N SER A 196 -16.44 0.20 -5.71
CA SER A 196 -16.43 1.27 -4.69
C SER A 196 -16.64 2.66 -5.27
N LYS A 197 -16.45 2.83 -6.59
CA LYS A 197 -16.42 4.12 -7.29
C LYS A 197 -15.32 5.07 -6.86
N GLU A 198 -14.31 4.54 -6.18
CA GLU A 198 -13.18 5.30 -5.69
C GLU A 198 -12.04 5.29 -6.71
N VAL A 199 -11.25 6.37 -6.68
CA VAL A 199 -10.00 6.44 -7.44
C VAL A 199 -8.96 5.60 -6.71
N ILE A 200 -8.34 4.69 -7.45
CA ILE A 200 -7.20 3.89 -7.00
C ILE A 200 -6.02 4.10 -7.93
N TYR A 201 -4.83 3.78 -7.45
CA TYR A 201 -3.58 3.97 -8.16
C TYR A 201 -3.00 2.61 -8.54
N VAL A 202 -2.62 2.47 -9.80
CA VAL A 202 -2.13 1.22 -10.39
C VAL A 202 -0.91 1.47 -11.26
N SER A 203 -0.08 0.44 -11.42
CA SER A 203 0.87 0.36 -12.53
C SER A 203 0.26 -0.45 -13.69
N LEU A 204 0.86 -0.40 -14.87
CA LEU A 204 0.41 -1.24 -16.00
C LEU A 204 0.54 -2.74 -15.69
N GLU A 205 1.42 -3.13 -14.78
CA GLU A 205 1.57 -4.51 -14.34
C GLU A 205 0.45 -5.00 -13.39
N ASP A 206 -0.32 -4.06 -12.83
CA ASP A 206 -1.43 -4.37 -11.92
C ASP A 206 -2.74 -4.64 -12.64
N ILE A 207 -2.81 -4.34 -13.95
CA ILE A 207 -4.03 -4.41 -14.74
C ILE A 207 -3.83 -5.21 -16.04
N LYS A 208 -4.93 -5.71 -16.57
CA LYS A 208 -5.02 -6.31 -17.92
C LYS A 208 -6.38 -6.00 -18.53
N GLU A 209 -6.45 -6.02 -19.85
CA GLU A 209 -7.69 -5.96 -20.62
C GLU A 209 -8.60 -7.19 -20.39
#